data_170ee9b9fbfc8bfd5d6b77079f21e7b5
#
_entry.id   170ee9b9fbfc8bfd5d6b77079f21e7b5
#
_cell.length_a   1.000
_cell.length_b   1.000
_cell.length_c   1.000
_cell.angle_alpha   90.00
_cell.angle_beta   90.00
_cell.angle_gamma   90.00
#
_symmetry.space_group_name_H-M   'P 1'
#
loop_
_entity.id
_entity.type
_entity.pdbx_description
1 polymer ?
#
loop_
_entity_poly.entity_id
_entity_poly.type
_entity_poly.pdbx_seq_one_letter_code
_entity_poly.pdbx_strand_id
1 'polypeptide(L)'
;MKYSVCLDALYPGVDLAQALPDIREAGIDTVEFWNWSNRDLAALEKAVTENRMEVRCFCTEGGTLSLPQSHDEYLSGLEHSAQIAHRLHCRRLITQTGPETGDHAQTLRNIEEGLKKCDEILEREDLILLVEPLNTRIDHPGYSLVYSEEAAELLERVGNPRIQLLFDLYHQQISEGDLLRHVQNCLPWIGHFHAAGSQNRGYLEDGEIAYSYMFRKIKEMGYEGCIGLEYFPNGERGFNRLPELK
;
A
#
# COMPACT_ATOMS: atom_id res chain seq x y z
N MET A 1 10.26 9.97 -9.35
CA MET A 1 9.01 9.33 -8.84
C MET A 1 8.02 9.19 -9.99
N LYS A 2 7.10 8.23 -9.91
CA LYS A 2 5.97 8.07 -10.84
C LYS A 2 4.69 7.73 -10.07
N TYR A 3 3.55 7.80 -10.72
CA TYR A 3 2.28 7.35 -10.13
C TYR A 3 2.05 5.87 -10.41
N SER A 4 1.34 5.19 -9.49
CA SER A 4 0.61 3.96 -9.72
C SER A 4 -0.88 4.15 -9.41
N VAL A 5 -1.75 3.41 -10.07
CA VAL A 5 -3.21 3.57 -9.95
C VAL A 5 -3.80 2.35 -9.26
N CYS A 6 -4.43 2.55 -8.11
CA CYS A 6 -5.21 1.50 -7.45
C CYS A 6 -6.51 1.24 -8.23
N LEU A 7 -6.61 0.07 -8.85
CA LEU A 7 -7.74 -0.32 -9.68
C LEU A 7 -9.04 -0.42 -8.88
N ASP A 8 -8.97 -0.91 -7.64
CA ASP A 8 -10.16 -1.05 -6.79
C ASP A 8 -10.72 0.30 -6.35
N ALA A 9 -9.87 1.29 -6.15
CA ALA A 9 -10.28 2.63 -5.74
C ALA A 9 -10.75 3.50 -6.92
N LEU A 10 -9.97 3.57 -8.01
CA LEU A 10 -10.26 4.47 -9.11
C LEU A 10 -11.20 3.86 -10.17
N TYR A 11 -11.23 2.53 -10.30
CA TYR A 11 -11.99 1.81 -11.34
C TYR A 11 -12.89 0.71 -10.77
N PRO A 12 -13.67 0.96 -9.69
CA PRO A 12 -14.52 -0.07 -9.11
C PRO A 12 -15.52 -0.62 -10.12
N GLY A 13 -15.45 -1.94 -10.36
CA GLY A 13 -16.36 -2.63 -11.30
C GLY A 13 -16.17 -2.31 -12.79
N VAL A 14 -15.10 -1.61 -13.16
CA VAL A 14 -14.79 -1.33 -14.57
C VAL A 14 -13.94 -2.46 -15.14
N ASP A 15 -14.22 -2.86 -16.39
CA ASP A 15 -13.44 -3.87 -17.12
C ASP A 15 -12.00 -3.39 -17.33
N LEU A 16 -11.03 -4.29 -17.14
CA LEU A 16 -9.61 -4.02 -17.35
C LEU A 16 -9.29 -3.58 -18.79
N ALA A 17 -10.02 -4.11 -19.77
CA ALA A 17 -9.88 -3.71 -21.17
C ALA A 17 -10.23 -2.23 -21.41
N GLN A 18 -10.99 -1.61 -20.52
CA GLN A 18 -11.30 -0.19 -20.53
C GLN A 18 -10.38 0.60 -19.59
N ALA A 19 -10.15 0.09 -18.39
CA ALA A 19 -9.37 0.80 -17.36
C ALA A 19 -7.90 1.01 -17.76
N LEU A 20 -7.22 -0.03 -18.24
CA LEU A 20 -5.79 0.06 -18.52
C LEU A 20 -5.43 0.99 -19.69
N PRO A 21 -6.15 1.00 -20.83
CA PRO A 21 -5.95 2.02 -21.87
C PRO A 21 -6.16 3.46 -21.38
N ASP A 22 -7.19 3.71 -20.57
CA ASP A 22 -7.44 5.03 -19.98
C ASP A 22 -6.28 5.52 -19.08
N ILE A 23 -5.76 4.63 -18.23
CA ILE A 23 -4.58 4.91 -17.41
C ILE A 23 -3.33 5.18 -18.28
N ARG A 24 -3.15 4.40 -19.33
CA ARG A 24 -2.03 4.61 -20.29
C ARG A 24 -2.13 5.93 -21.03
N GLU A 25 -3.31 6.34 -21.45
CA GLU A 25 -3.56 7.64 -22.11
C GLU A 25 -3.20 8.81 -21.18
N ALA A 26 -3.42 8.66 -19.88
CA ALA A 26 -2.99 9.62 -18.87
C ALA A 26 -1.46 9.65 -18.64
N GLY A 27 -0.69 8.80 -19.35
CA GLY A 27 0.76 8.73 -19.20
C GLY A 27 1.26 7.91 -18.01
N ILE A 28 0.38 7.12 -17.38
CA ILE A 28 0.72 6.25 -16.25
C ILE A 28 0.87 4.82 -16.77
N ASP A 29 1.91 4.13 -16.35
CA ASP A 29 2.23 2.76 -16.78
C ASP A 29 2.23 1.73 -15.65
N THR A 30 1.76 2.11 -14.47
CA THR A 30 1.85 1.31 -13.26
C THR A 30 0.49 1.26 -12.57
N VAL A 31 0.10 0.07 -12.15
CA VAL A 31 -1.16 -0.18 -11.43
C VAL A 31 -0.92 -0.97 -10.16
N GLU A 32 -1.88 -0.94 -9.28
CA GLU A 32 -1.95 -1.73 -8.05
C GLU A 32 -3.41 -2.07 -7.76
N PHE A 33 -3.65 -2.99 -6.84
CA PHE A 33 -5.01 -3.42 -6.48
C PHE A 33 -5.03 -4.05 -5.08
N TRP A 34 -6.22 -4.19 -4.48
CA TRP A 34 -6.33 -4.79 -3.15
C TRP A 34 -6.36 -6.31 -3.22
N ASN A 35 -7.39 -6.88 -3.82
CA ASN A 35 -7.62 -8.31 -3.75
C ASN A 35 -7.29 -9.01 -5.06
N TRP A 36 -6.60 -10.14 -4.99
CA TRP A 36 -6.29 -10.98 -6.14
C TRP A 36 -7.26 -12.17 -6.29
N SER A 37 -7.84 -12.69 -5.20
CA SER A 37 -8.70 -13.88 -5.22
C SER A 37 -10.06 -13.65 -5.88
N ASN A 38 -10.56 -12.42 -5.90
CA ASN A 38 -11.82 -12.05 -6.54
C ASN A 38 -11.65 -11.65 -8.03
N ARG A 39 -10.45 -11.82 -8.61
CA ARG A 39 -10.13 -11.41 -9.98
C ARG A 39 -9.95 -12.60 -10.91
N ASP A 40 -10.32 -12.41 -12.18
CA ASP A 40 -9.81 -13.28 -13.25
C ASP A 40 -8.33 -12.95 -13.50
N LEU A 41 -7.45 -13.72 -12.86
CA LEU A 41 -6.00 -13.53 -12.94
C LEU A 41 -5.46 -13.72 -14.36
N ALA A 42 -6.07 -14.57 -15.18
CA ALA A 42 -5.65 -14.77 -16.55
C ALA A 42 -5.99 -13.55 -17.42
N ALA A 43 -7.17 -12.98 -17.22
CA ALA A 43 -7.57 -11.72 -17.86
C ALA A 43 -6.68 -10.54 -17.40
N LEU A 44 -6.35 -10.45 -16.10
CA LEU A 44 -5.47 -9.42 -15.57
C LEU A 44 -4.06 -9.52 -16.17
N GLU A 45 -3.43 -10.70 -16.14
CA GLU A 45 -2.10 -10.96 -16.69
C GLU A 45 -2.02 -10.60 -18.18
N LYS A 46 -3.03 -11.02 -18.95
CA LYS A 46 -3.16 -10.67 -20.38
C LYS A 46 -3.27 -9.16 -20.56
N ALA A 47 -4.19 -8.51 -19.86
CA ALA A 47 -4.44 -7.07 -20.00
C ALA A 47 -3.23 -6.21 -19.60
N VAL A 48 -2.54 -6.57 -18.51
CA VAL A 48 -1.31 -5.91 -18.05
C VAL A 48 -0.22 -6.03 -19.12
N THR A 49 -0.04 -7.23 -19.70
CA THR A 49 0.97 -7.49 -20.75
C THR A 49 0.66 -6.72 -22.03
N GLU A 50 -0.57 -6.81 -22.53
CA GLU A 50 -1.01 -6.16 -23.79
C GLU A 50 -0.90 -4.63 -23.71
N ASN A 51 -1.19 -4.04 -22.53
CA ASN A 51 -1.09 -2.61 -22.29
C ASN A 51 0.30 -2.16 -21.80
N ARG A 52 1.26 -3.06 -21.66
CA ARG A 52 2.62 -2.78 -21.15
C ARG A 52 2.59 -2.05 -19.82
N MET A 53 1.78 -2.55 -18.89
CA MET A 53 1.67 -2.02 -17.53
C MET A 53 2.58 -2.79 -16.57
N GLU A 54 3.03 -2.13 -15.51
CA GLU A 54 3.69 -2.74 -14.36
C GLU A 54 2.65 -2.93 -13.23
N VAL A 55 2.61 -4.10 -12.59
CA VAL A 55 1.90 -4.27 -11.31
C VAL A 55 2.85 -3.92 -10.18
N ARG A 56 2.55 -2.84 -9.46
CA ARG A 56 3.41 -2.31 -8.39
C ARG A 56 3.33 -3.11 -7.11
N CYS A 57 2.12 -3.33 -6.63
CA CYS A 57 1.83 -4.07 -5.41
C CYS A 57 0.35 -4.49 -5.39
N PHE A 58 0.03 -5.41 -4.47
CA PHE A 58 -1.32 -5.80 -4.11
C PHE A 58 -1.32 -6.41 -2.71
N CYS A 59 -2.51 -6.53 -2.07
CA CYS A 59 -2.60 -7.03 -0.71
C CYS A 59 -2.40 -8.54 -0.63
N THR A 60 -1.76 -8.98 0.44
CA THR A 60 -1.78 -10.40 0.85
C THR A 60 -3.20 -10.79 1.27
N GLU A 61 -3.51 -12.07 1.16
CA GLU A 61 -4.75 -12.63 1.67
C GLU A 61 -4.45 -13.75 2.69
N GLY A 62 -5.44 -14.11 3.49
CA GLY A 62 -5.28 -15.06 4.59
C GLY A 62 -5.21 -14.34 5.93
N GLY A 63 -5.11 -15.05 7.01
CA GLY A 63 -5.06 -14.65 8.39
C GLY A 63 -4.67 -13.22 8.80
N THR A 64 -4.26 -13.04 10.04
CA THR A 64 -3.84 -11.71 10.54
C THR A 64 -2.64 -11.84 11.48
N LEU A 65 -1.77 -10.83 11.47
CA LEU A 65 -0.53 -10.81 12.25
C LEU A 65 -0.76 -10.48 13.75
N SER A 66 -1.81 -9.75 14.08
CA SER A 66 -2.11 -9.36 15.47
C SER A 66 -2.56 -10.54 16.34
N LEU A 67 -3.00 -11.65 15.74
CA LEU A 67 -3.50 -12.85 16.40
C LEU A 67 -2.55 -14.04 16.18
N PRO A 68 -1.80 -14.50 17.21
CA PRO A 68 -0.83 -15.59 17.06
C PRO A 68 -1.41 -16.88 16.46
N GLN A 69 -2.66 -17.20 16.80
CA GLN A 69 -3.37 -18.37 16.26
C GLN A 69 -3.71 -18.27 14.78
N SER A 70 -3.59 -17.10 14.17
CA SER A 70 -3.83 -16.83 12.76
C SER A 70 -2.53 -16.79 11.93
N HIS A 71 -1.36 -16.87 12.55
CA HIS A 71 -0.08 -16.76 11.85
C HIS A 71 0.12 -17.82 10.78
N ASP A 72 -0.26 -19.10 11.05
CA ASP A 72 -0.09 -20.17 10.07
C ASP A 72 -0.99 -19.97 8.83
N GLU A 73 -2.22 -19.47 9.05
CA GLU A 73 -3.13 -19.08 7.96
C GLU A 73 -2.56 -17.90 7.18
N TYR A 74 -2.01 -16.90 7.88
CA TYR A 74 -1.36 -15.75 7.24
C TYR A 74 -0.17 -16.16 6.38
N LEU A 75 0.72 -17.04 6.87
CA LEU A 75 1.87 -17.54 6.11
C LEU A 75 1.45 -18.33 4.88
N SER A 76 0.42 -19.17 4.99
CA SER A 76 -0.15 -19.86 3.84
C SER A 76 -0.71 -18.88 2.81
N GLY A 77 -1.40 -17.84 3.24
CA GLY A 77 -1.91 -16.77 2.37
C GLY A 77 -0.79 -15.97 1.70
N LEU A 78 0.30 -15.70 2.43
CA LEU A 78 1.50 -15.05 1.88
C LEU A 78 2.15 -15.91 0.78
N GLU A 79 2.27 -17.23 0.97
CA GLU A 79 2.80 -18.14 -0.06
C GLU A 79 1.92 -18.17 -1.32
N HIS A 80 0.60 -18.19 -1.18
CA HIS A 80 -0.31 -18.08 -2.32
C HIS A 80 -0.18 -16.73 -3.01
N SER A 81 -0.11 -15.64 -2.24
CA SER A 81 0.10 -14.28 -2.80
C SER A 81 1.44 -14.18 -3.53
N ALA A 82 2.49 -14.85 -3.05
CA ALA A 82 3.78 -14.92 -3.72
C ALA A 82 3.70 -15.57 -5.11
N GLN A 83 2.93 -16.67 -5.24
CA GLN A 83 2.72 -17.32 -6.54
C GLN A 83 2.03 -16.37 -7.54
N ILE A 84 1.06 -15.58 -7.07
CA ILE A 84 0.40 -14.59 -7.90
C ILE A 84 1.35 -13.43 -8.25
N ALA A 85 2.18 -13.00 -7.31
CA ALA A 85 3.18 -11.97 -7.53
C ALA A 85 4.16 -12.37 -8.66
N HIS A 86 4.62 -13.60 -8.68
CA HIS A 86 5.46 -14.12 -9.77
C HIS A 86 4.76 -14.09 -11.13
N ARG A 87 3.50 -14.52 -11.19
CA ARG A 87 2.71 -14.47 -12.44
C ARG A 87 2.56 -13.07 -13.00
N LEU A 88 2.39 -12.09 -12.11
CA LEU A 88 2.19 -10.68 -12.46
C LEU A 88 3.50 -9.88 -12.54
N HIS A 89 4.65 -10.52 -12.37
CA HIS A 89 5.97 -9.87 -12.24
C HIS A 89 6.00 -8.76 -11.19
N CYS A 90 5.21 -8.92 -10.14
CA CYS A 90 5.13 -8.02 -9.00
C CYS A 90 6.15 -8.43 -7.93
N ARG A 91 6.81 -7.49 -7.30
CA ARG A 91 7.79 -7.75 -6.23
C ARG A 91 7.38 -7.21 -4.87
N ARG A 92 6.18 -6.66 -4.75
CA ARG A 92 5.72 -6.03 -3.51
C ARG A 92 4.33 -6.49 -3.16
N LEU A 93 4.17 -6.86 -1.91
CA LEU A 93 2.88 -7.23 -1.33
C LEU A 93 2.55 -6.26 -0.19
N ILE A 94 1.31 -5.82 -0.11
CA ILE A 94 0.81 -5.00 1.00
C ILE A 94 0.25 -5.93 2.06
N THR A 95 0.55 -5.68 3.33
CA THR A 95 -0.07 -6.39 4.44
C THR A 95 -0.73 -5.45 5.44
N GLN A 96 -1.89 -5.87 5.89
CA GLN A 96 -2.57 -5.32 7.04
C GLN A 96 -2.25 -6.18 8.26
N THR A 97 -2.11 -5.54 9.43
CA THR A 97 -1.68 -6.25 10.65
C THR A 97 -2.84 -6.89 11.41
N GLY A 98 -4.04 -6.37 11.25
CA GLY A 98 -5.25 -6.91 11.88
C GLY A 98 -5.75 -6.10 13.08
N PRO A 99 -6.74 -6.61 13.81
CA PRO A 99 -7.43 -5.90 14.89
C PRO A 99 -6.57 -5.74 16.14
N GLU A 100 -6.88 -4.72 16.94
CA GLU A 100 -6.41 -4.56 18.31
C GLU A 100 -6.97 -5.67 19.21
N THR A 101 -6.12 -6.24 20.07
CA THR A 101 -6.48 -7.39 20.92
C THR A 101 -6.72 -7.03 22.40
N GLY A 102 -6.71 -5.74 22.72
CA GLY A 102 -7.02 -5.20 24.06
C GLY A 102 -5.78 -4.84 24.89
N ASP A 103 -4.65 -5.51 24.73
CA ASP A 103 -3.34 -5.08 25.23
C ASP A 103 -2.47 -4.70 24.03
N HIS A 104 -2.35 -3.41 23.79
CA HIS A 104 -1.65 -2.88 22.63
C HIS A 104 -0.20 -3.35 22.55
N ALA A 105 0.53 -3.35 23.68
CA ALA A 105 1.91 -3.82 23.71
C ALA A 105 2.01 -5.32 23.37
N GLN A 106 1.03 -6.13 23.77
CA GLN A 106 0.99 -7.54 23.40
C GLN A 106 0.63 -7.69 21.92
N THR A 107 -0.31 -6.88 21.41
CA THR A 107 -0.68 -6.87 19.99
C THR A 107 0.53 -6.57 19.11
N LEU A 108 1.33 -5.55 19.46
CA LEU A 108 2.56 -5.23 18.73
C LEU A 108 3.58 -6.37 18.77
N ARG A 109 3.75 -7.06 19.92
CA ARG A 109 4.61 -8.25 20.00
C ARG A 109 4.14 -9.38 19.09
N ASN A 110 2.84 -9.61 19.05
CA ASN A 110 2.25 -10.63 18.17
C ASN A 110 2.54 -10.31 16.69
N ILE A 111 2.36 -9.05 16.29
CA ILE A 111 2.65 -8.58 14.92
C ILE A 111 4.14 -8.75 14.61
N GLU A 112 5.03 -8.36 15.52
CA GLU A 112 6.48 -8.52 15.39
C GLU A 112 6.87 -9.99 15.17
N GLU A 113 6.32 -10.90 15.99
CA GLU A 113 6.56 -12.34 15.85
C GLU A 113 6.03 -12.89 14.52
N GLY A 114 4.84 -12.45 14.09
CA GLY A 114 4.25 -12.84 12.81
C GLY A 114 5.07 -12.35 11.62
N LEU A 115 5.55 -11.10 11.65
CA LEU A 115 6.41 -10.54 10.60
C LEU A 115 7.75 -11.28 10.51
N LYS A 116 8.38 -11.63 11.64
CA LYS A 116 9.62 -12.43 11.65
C LYS A 116 9.46 -13.81 11.02
N LYS A 117 8.28 -14.43 11.12
CA LYS A 117 7.99 -15.71 10.46
C LYS A 117 7.91 -15.60 8.93
N CYS A 118 7.74 -14.40 8.38
CA CYS A 118 7.69 -14.18 6.92
C CYS A 118 9.07 -14.22 6.27
N ASP A 119 10.17 -14.13 7.03
CA ASP A 119 11.53 -13.92 6.53
C ASP A 119 11.94 -14.95 5.46
N GLU A 120 11.74 -16.24 5.74
CA GLU A 120 12.12 -17.33 4.82
C GLU A 120 11.34 -17.25 3.49
N ILE A 121 10.04 -16.91 3.55
CA ILE A 121 9.20 -16.78 2.36
C ILE A 121 9.67 -15.58 1.54
N LEU A 122 9.86 -14.42 2.16
CA LEU A 122 10.26 -13.19 1.48
C LEU A 122 11.65 -13.30 0.84
N GLU A 123 12.57 -13.99 1.48
CA GLU A 123 13.90 -14.24 0.93
C GLU A 123 13.84 -15.21 -0.26
N ARG A 124 13.18 -16.36 -0.08
CA ARG A 124 13.03 -17.39 -1.11
C ARG A 124 12.35 -16.88 -2.38
N GLU A 125 11.30 -16.09 -2.20
CA GLU A 125 10.47 -15.58 -3.30
C GLU A 125 10.93 -14.20 -3.83
N ASP A 126 12.00 -13.62 -3.27
CA ASP A 126 12.54 -12.28 -3.60
C ASP A 126 11.48 -11.18 -3.56
N LEU A 127 10.66 -11.17 -2.51
CA LEU A 127 9.56 -10.23 -2.32
C LEU A 127 9.85 -9.20 -1.23
N ILE A 128 9.15 -8.08 -1.31
CA ILE A 128 9.08 -7.04 -0.30
C ILE A 128 7.66 -7.03 0.28
N LEU A 129 7.54 -7.04 1.59
CA LEU A 129 6.28 -6.91 2.31
C LEU A 129 6.13 -5.48 2.81
N LEU A 130 5.05 -4.81 2.43
CA LEU A 130 4.73 -3.45 2.80
C LEU A 130 3.69 -3.45 3.93
N VAL A 131 4.08 -3.02 5.12
CA VAL A 131 3.21 -2.93 6.29
C VAL A 131 2.54 -1.57 6.29
N GLU A 132 1.21 -1.55 6.38
CA GLU A 132 0.41 -0.33 6.29
C GLU A 132 -0.26 0.02 7.62
N PRO A 133 0.11 1.15 8.26
CA PRO A 133 -0.65 1.74 9.36
C PRO A 133 -1.92 2.42 8.82
N LEU A 134 -3.07 2.14 9.46
CA LEU A 134 -4.38 2.57 8.99
C LEU A 134 -5.11 3.41 10.03
N ASN A 135 -5.85 4.43 9.60
CA ASN A 135 -6.64 5.25 10.51
C ASN A 135 -7.84 4.48 11.08
N THR A 136 -8.05 4.62 12.39
CA THR A 136 -9.16 4.00 13.11
C THR A 136 -10.35 4.93 13.32
N ARG A 137 -10.20 6.21 12.94
CA ARG A 137 -11.23 7.22 13.17
C ARG A 137 -12.36 7.16 12.15
N ILE A 138 -12.07 6.72 10.92
CA ILE A 138 -13.01 6.72 9.80
C ILE A 138 -13.09 5.35 9.15
N ASP A 139 -11.95 4.82 8.64
CA ASP A 139 -11.97 3.70 7.69
C ASP A 139 -11.82 2.33 8.36
N HIS A 140 -10.98 2.21 9.40
CA HIS A 140 -10.61 0.92 10.01
C HIS A 140 -10.79 0.90 11.54
N PRO A 141 -12.02 1.09 12.06
CA PRO A 141 -12.25 1.06 13.52
C PRO A 141 -11.75 -0.24 14.15
N GLY A 142 -10.95 -0.12 15.23
CA GLY A 142 -10.40 -1.27 15.95
C GLY A 142 -9.14 -1.89 15.32
N TYR A 143 -8.55 -1.27 14.29
CA TYR A 143 -7.26 -1.71 13.75
C TYR A 143 -6.11 -1.44 14.74
N SER A 144 -5.09 -2.29 14.71
CA SER A 144 -4.03 -2.28 15.73
C SER A 144 -2.91 -1.28 15.46
N LEU A 145 -2.39 -1.20 14.24
CA LEU A 145 -1.24 -0.39 13.88
C LEU A 145 -1.70 0.91 13.21
N VAL A 146 -1.60 2.04 13.92
CA VAL A 146 -2.23 3.30 13.52
C VAL A 146 -1.22 4.38 13.16
N TYR A 147 -0.11 4.47 13.90
CA TYR A 147 0.85 5.56 13.81
C TYR A 147 2.10 5.16 13.04
N SER A 148 2.59 6.08 12.23
CA SER A 148 3.72 5.77 11.32
C SER A 148 5.04 5.54 12.06
N GLU A 149 5.33 6.30 13.11
CA GLU A 149 6.57 6.12 13.88
C GLU A 149 6.54 4.83 14.70
N GLU A 150 5.39 4.44 15.25
CA GLU A 150 5.22 3.15 15.92
C GLU A 150 5.46 1.98 14.94
N ALA A 151 4.97 2.12 13.70
CA ALA A 151 5.26 1.14 12.66
C ALA A 151 6.76 1.09 12.31
N ALA A 152 7.44 2.23 12.19
CA ALA A 152 8.87 2.29 11.94
C ALA A 152 9.68 1.63 13.07
N GLU A 153 9.33 1.89 14.33
CA GLU A 153 9.94 1.23 15.50
C GLU A 153 9.71 -0.30 15.50
N LEU A 154 8.50 -0.72 15.10
CA LEU A 154 8.20 -2.15 14.94
C LEU A 154 9.08 -2.78 13.87
N LEU A 155 9.22 -2.14 12.69
CA LEU A 155 10.07 -2.63 11.61
C LEU A 155 11.56 -2.65 11.97
N GLU A 156 12.02 -1.69 12.77
CA GLU A 156 13.39 -1.69 13.32
C GLU A 156 13.62 -2.94 14.20
N ARG A 157 12.68 -3.31 15.07
CA ARG A 157 12.76 -4.53 15.91
C ARG A 157 12.65 -5.82 15.10
N VAL A 158 11.88 -5.82 14.01
CA VAL A 158 11.81 -6.95 13.07
C VAL A 158 13.15 -7.15 12.37
N GLY A 159 13.81 -6.07 11.94
CA GLY A 159 15.18 -6.07 11.44
C GLY A 159 15.37 -6.68 10.05
N ASN A 160 14.29 -6.91 9.29
CA ASN A 160 14.36 -7.45 7.93
C ASN A 160 14.17 -6.33 6.88
N PRO A 161 15.16 -6.04 6.01
CA PRO A 161 15.06 -4.98 5.00
C PRO A 161 14.02 -5.27 3.91
N ARG A 162 13.50 -6.50 3.82
CA ARG A 162 12.40 -6.87 2.91
C ARG A 162 11.02 -6.55 3.49
N ILE A 163 10.94 -6.15 4.76
CA ILE A 163 9.70 -5.70 5.39
C ILE A 163 9.80 -4.19 5.55
N GLN A 164 8.98 -3.46 4.81
CA GLN A 164 9.04 -2.03 4.68
C GLN A 164 7.70 -1.38 5.03
N LEU A 165 7.70 -0.08 5.22
CA LEU A 165 6.52 0.71 5.53
C LEU A 165 5.82 1.13 4.22
N LEU A 166 4.52 0.93 4.14
CA LEU A 166 3.65 1.69 3.25
C LEU A 166 3.15 2.91 4.03
N PHE A 167 3.56 4.10 3.61
CA PHE A 167 3.13 5.35 4.22
C PHE A 167 1.96 5.94 3.42
N ASP A 168 0.73 5.74 3.90
CA ASP A 168 -0.44 6.38 3.29
C ASP A 168 -0.63 7.78 3.87
N LEU A 169 -0.41 8.80 3.04
CA LEU A 169 -0.55 10.20 3.42
C LEU A 169 -1.99 10.56 3.86
N TYR A 170 -3.00 9.89 3.29
CA TYR A 170 -4.39 10.07 3.71
C TYR A 170 -4.62 9.49 5.11
N HIS A 171 -4.22 8.24 5.35
CA HIS A 171 -4.41 7.60 6.65
C HIS A 171 -3.65 8.35 7.75
N GLN A 172 -2.40 8.75 7.50
CA GLN A 172 -1.60 9.42 8.50
C GLN A 172 -2.05 10.87 8.75
N GLN A 173 -2.62 11.57 7.74
CA GLN A 173 -3.25 12.87 7.98
C GLN A 173 -4.40 12.77 8.99
N ILE A 174 -5.23 11.75 8.89
CA ILE A 174 -6.37 11.51 9.80
C ILE A 174 -5.90 11.07 11.19
N SER A 175 -4.87 10.22 11.25
CA SER A 175 -4.37 9.64 12.49
C SER A 175 -3.56 10.62 13.32
N GLU A 176 -2.58 11.30 12.72
CA GLU A 176 -1.55 12.06 13.44
C GLU A 176 -1.27 13.47 12.87
N GLY A 177 -1.51 13.73 11.58
CA GLY A 177 -1.14 15.01 10.96
C GLY A 177 0.37 15.20 10.84
N ASP A 178 0.88 16.44 10.78
CA ASP A 178 2.32 16.80 10.68
C ASP A 178 3.13 15.91 9.72
N LEU A 179 2.51 15.55 8.58
CA LEU A 179 2.95 14.52 7.65
C LEU A 179 4.42 14.62 7.24
N LEU A 180 4.92 15.85 7.00
CA LEU A 180 6.29 16.02 6.53
C LEU A 180 7.32 15.55 7.55
N ARG A 181 7.09 15.79 8.84
CA ARG A 181 7.98 15.36 9.93
C ARG A 181 7.95 13.85 10.09
N HIS A 182 6.75 13.26 10.08
CA HIS A 182 6.59 11.81 10.15
C HIS A 182 7.22 11.10 8.94
N VAL A 183 7.06 11.64 7.74
CA VAL A 183 7.77 11.13 6.54
C VAL A 183 9.29 11.20 6.73
N GLN A 184 9.83 12.31 7.26
CA GLN A 184 11.28 12.43 7.52
C GLN A 184 11.78 11.37 8.52
N ASN A 185 11.04 11.18 9.61
CA ASN A 185 11.41 10.24 10.66
C ASN A 185 11.33 8.78 10.18
N CYS A 186 10.33 8.46 9.36
CA CYS A 186 10.06 7.10 8.87
C CYS A 186 10.80 6.76 7.54
N LEU A 187 11.43 7.73 6.88
CA LEU A 187 11.97 7.57 5.53
C LEU A 187 12.85 6.33 5.31
N PRO A 188 13.72 5.92 6.24
CA PRO A 188 14.56 4.73 6.07
C PRO A 188 13.78 3.42 5.88
N TRP A 189 12.54 3.37 6.36
CA TRP A 189 11.68 2.18 6.27
C TRP A 189 10.66 2.27 5.14
N ILE A 190 10.42 3.45 4.54
CA ILE A 190 9.35 3.63 3.54
C ILE A 190 9.69 2.96 2.22
N GLY A 191 8.91 1.96 1.82
CA GLY A 191 9.00 1.26 0.54
C GLY A 191 7.97 1.71 -0.50
N HIS A 192 6.86 2.30 -0.03
CA HIS A 192 5.79 2.80 -0.89
C HIS A 192 4.99 3.91 -0.21
N PHE A 193 4.37 4.77 -1.02
CA PHE A 193 3.42 5.78 -0.56
C PHE A 193 2.06 5.57 -1.21
N HIS A 194 0.98 5.78 -0.43
CA HIS A 194 -0.36 6.01 -0.94
C HIS A 194 -0.78 7.47 -0.75
N ALA A 195 -1.71 7.91 -1.60
CA ALA A 195 -2.22 9.28 -1.58
C ALA A 195 -3.70 9.34 -1.99
N ALA A 196 -4.49 10.05 -1.19
CA ALA A 196 -5.86 10.45 -1.46
C ALA A 196 -6.16 11.79 -0.80
N GLY A 197 -7.14 12.54 -1.29
CA GLY A 197 -7.58 13.77 -0.65
C GLY A 197 -8.13 13.49 0.75
N SER A 198 -7.74 14.29 1.74
CA SER A 198 -8.17 14.11 3.14
C SER A 198 -9.68 14.26 3.33
N GLN A 199 -10.35 14.91 2.41
CA GLN A 199 -11.80 15.02 2.41
C GLN A 199 -12.43 13.83 1.64
N ASN A 200 -13.12 12.96 2.35
CA ASN A 200 -13.85 11.79 1.80
C ASN A 200 -13.00 10.84 0.94
N ARG A 201 -11.68 10.78 1.16
CA ARG A 201 -10.73 9.98 0.35
C ARG A 201 -10.88 10.27 -1.16
N GLY A 202 -11.15 11.55 -1.49
CA GLY A 202 -11.38 12.05 -2.85
C GLY A 202 -10.09 12.42 -3.58
N TYR A 203 -10.22 13.29 -4.60
CA TYR A 203 -9.06 13.77 -5.37
C TYR A 203 -8.00 14.43 -4.48
N LEU A 204 -6.74 14.34 -4.89
CA LEU A 204 -5.60 14.85 -4.11
C LEU A 204 -5.69 16.33 -3.77
N GLU A 205 -6.34 17.13 -4.62
CA GLU A 205 -6.55 18.55 -4.38
C GLU A 205 -7.74 18.88 -3.45
N ASP A 206 -8.60 17.87 -3.19
CA ASP A 206 -9.75 18.03 -2.33
C ASP A 206 -9.36 17.70 -0.88
N GLY A 207 -8.98 18.72 -0.11
CA GLY A 207 -8.61 18.56 1.28
C GLY A 207 -7.48 19.47 1.73
N GLU A 208 -6.91 19.17 2.88
CA GLU A 208 -5.93 20.02 3.56
C GLU A 208 -4.46 19.62 3.30
N ILE A 209 -4.21 18.54 2.53
CA ILE A 209 -2.85 18.08 2.24
C ILE A 209 -2.31 18.84 1.02
N ALA A 210 -1.22 19.59 1.19
CA ALA A 210 -0.54 20.29 0.10
C ALA A 210 0.33 19.32 -0.73
N TYR A 211 -0.29 18.44 -1.53
CA TYR A 211 0.37 17.35 -2.24
C TYR A 211 1.53 17.79 -3.14
N SER A 212 1.41 18.89 -3.89
CA SER A 212 2.51 19.43 -4.70
C SER A 212 3.75 19.75 -3.86
N TYR A 213 3.55 20.26 -2.65
CA TYR A 213 4.64 20.53 -1.70
C TYR A 213 5.19 19.23 -1.11
N MET A 214 4.32 18.32 -0.69
CA MET A 214 4.69 17.04 -0.09
C MET A 214 5.53 16.20 -1.05
N PHE A 215 5.07 16.00 -2.29
CA PHE A 215 5.78 15.18 -3.28
C PHE A 215 7.16 15.77 -3.64
N ARG A 216 7.25 17.10 -3.76
CA ARG A 216 8.55 17.75 -3.94
C ARG A 216 9.49 17.45 -2.77
N LYS A 217 9.01 17.55 -1.51
CA LYS A 217 9.81 17.26 -0.31
C LYS A 217 10.21 15.79 -0.21
N ILE A 218 9.31 14.87 -0.47
CA ILE A 218 9.58 13.43 -0.52
C ILE A 218 10.69 13.12 -1.54
N LYS A 219 10.63 13.74 -2.71
CA LYS A 219 11.68 13.61 -3.73
C LYS A 219 13.01 14.22 -3.29
N GLU A 220 13.01 15.44 -2.71
CA GLU A 220 14.20 16.11 -2.16
C GLU A 220 14.90 15.25 -1.08
N MET A 221 14.14 14.41 -0.34
CA MET A 221 14.66 13.43 0.63
C MET A 221 15.25 12.17 -0.02
N GLY A 222 15.19 12.04 -1.35
CA GLY A 222 15.79 10.93 -2.08
C GLY A 222 14.84 9.76 -2.39
N TYR A 223 13.55 9.88 -2.14
CA TYR A 223 12.60 8.83 -2.56
C TYR A 223 12.37 8.87 -4.07
N GLU A 224 12.62 7.75 -4.75
CA GLU A 224 12.50 7.61 -6.21
C GLU A 224 11.40 6.62 -6.65
N GLY A 225 10.66 6.05 -5.69
CA GLY A 225 9.61 5.06 -5.94
C GLY A 225 8.33 5.62 -6.56
N CYS A 226 7.22 4.90 -6.41
CA CYS A 226 5.91 5.33 -6.87
C CYS A 226 5.09 5.96 -5.74
N ILE A 227 4.14 6.80 -6.15
CA ILE A 227 3.03 7.27 -5.32
C ILE A 227 1.77 6.53 -5.80
N GLY A 228 1.20 5.67 -4.98
CA GLY A 228 -0.05 4.98 -5.25
C GLY A 228 -1.23 5.93 -5.11
N LEU A 229 -2.02 6.04 -6.17
CA LEU A 229 -3.25 6.81 -6.18
C LEU A 229 -4.37 5.89 -5.68
N GLU A 230 -4.88 6.19 -4.48
CA GLU A 230 -5.89 5.34 -3.84
C GLU A 230 -7.11 6.16 -3.39
N TYR A 231 -7.59 7.03 -4.27
CA TYR A 231 -8.75 7.87 -4.02
C TYR A 231 -9.99 7.40 -4.77
N PHE A 232 -11.16 7.80 -4.29
CA PHE A 232 -12.45 7.53 -4.91
C PHE A 232 -12.89 8.72 -5.75
N PRO A 233 -12.81 8.63 -7.10
CA PRO A 233 -13.21 9.72 -7.96
C PRO A 233 -14.73 9.91 -7.97
N ASN A 234 -15.19 11.16 -7.93
CA ASN A 234 -16.58 11.53 -8.12
C ASN A 234 -16.79 12.01 -9.57
N GLY A 235 -16.92 11.06 -10.51
CA GLY A 235 -17.04 11.35 -11.94
C GLY A 235 -15.78 10.98 -12.72
N GLU A 236 -15.11 11.96 -13.34
CA GLU A 236 -13.87 11.73 -14.10
C GLU A 236 -12.73 11.24 -13.19
N ARG A 237 -11.74 10.56 -13.74
CA ARG A 237 -10.61 10.01 -12.95
C ARG A 237 -9.69 11.09 -12.36
N GLY A 238 -9.67 12.28 -12.94
CA GLY A 238 -8.94 13.42 -12.40
C GLY A 238 -7.43 13.38 -12.64
N PHE A 239 -6.92 12.57 -13.58
CA PHE A 239 -5.49 12.48 -13.85
C PHE A 239 -4.88 13.80 -14.32
N ASN A 240 -5.64 14.66 -14.98
CA ASN A 240 -5.22 16.00 -15.39
C ASN A 240 -5.05 16.99 -14.21
N ARG A 241 -5.51 16.60 -13.01
CA ARG A 241 -5.44 17.39 -11.77
C ARG A 241 -4.29 16.95 -10.85
N LEU A 242 -3.55 15.91 -11.24
CA LEU A 242 -2.46 15.37 -10.42
C LEU A 242 -1.28 16.33 -10.33
N PRO A 243 -0.65 16.48 -9.14
CA PRO A 243 0.59 17.22 -9.00
C PRO A 243 1.70 16.66 -9.89
N GLU A 244 2.53 17.53 -10.45
CA GLU A 244 3.71 17.10 -11.20
C GLU A 244 4.76 16.45 -10.27
N LEU A 245 5.31 15.29 -10.66
CA LEU A 245 6.37 14.57 -9.95
C LEU A 245 7.79 14.93 -10.46
N LYS A 246 7.94 16.19 -10.93
CA LYS A 246 9.22 16.70 -11.51
C LYS A 246 10.31 16.85 -10.49
#